data_74050a4c8b65ecfa7feda8a42edea619
#
_entry.id   74050a4c8b65ecfa7feda8a42edea619
#
_cell.length_a   1.000
_cell.length_b   1.000
_cell.length_c   1.000
_cell.angle_alpha   90.00
_cell.angle_beta   90.00
_cell.angle_gamma   90.00
#
_symmetry.space_group_name_H-M   'P 1'
#
loop_
_entity.id
_entity.type
_entity.pdbx_description
1 polymer ?
#
loop_
_entity_poly.entity_id
_entity_poly.type
_entity_poly.pdbx_seq_one_letter_code
_entity_poly.pdbx_strand_id
1 'polypeptide(L)'
;AADFPIRVLARLMDVPDTDIGQLIAWGNRMVGNTDPEHADVLLDSPESEKYRMLPFRSPAALEVWAYGDELAKQRLGGNGTDIVSTLINQTPVDGLPLSTRDFHAYFLLLIVAGNETTRHTITHSMNYLIDNPDQMALLQERPELIEWGVEEMLRMASPVYHFRRTATKDTEINGQAIKEGDKVVTWFAAGNRDPEVFVDPYRMDVTRNPNEHMTFGRGGPHMCLGNSLARLEIKIMFEELLPRISSIKRVGEVERLRSNFVNGIKRFPVEVTLR
;
A
#
# COMPACT_ATOMS: atom_id res chain seq x y z
N ALA A 1 -12.02 1.69 -6.57
CA ALA A 1 -10.68 1.39 -6.02
C ALA A 1 -10.70 1.22 -4.48
N ALA A 2 -11.50 2.01 -3.74
CA ALA A 2 -11.44 2.00 -2.28
C ALA A 2 -11.76 0.63 -1.65
N ASP A 3 -12.75 -0.07 -2.16
CA ASP A 3 -13.27 -1.31 -1.56
C ASP A 3 -12.58 -2.57 -2.07
N PHE A 4 -11.95 -2.53 -3.24
CA PHE A 4 -11.49 -3.75 -3.89
C PHE A 4 -10.36 -4.45 -3.12
N PRO A 5 -9.23 -3.82 -2.79
CA PRO A 5 -8.15 -4.50 -2.09
C PRO A 5 -8.55 -4.97 -0.69
N ILE A 6 -9.31 -4.17 0.04
CA ILE A 6 -9.73 -4.56 1.39
C ILE A 6 -10.72 -5.72 1.38
N ARG A 7 -11.57 -5.85 0.35
CA ARG A 7 -12.45 -7.03 0.20
C ARG A 7 -11.66 -8.30 -0.05
N VAL A 8 -10.61 -8.23 -0.89
CA VAL A 8 -9.71 -9.36 -1.11
C VAL A 8 -9.02 -9.75 0.20
N LEU A 9 -8.47 -8.76 0.91
CA LEU A 9 -7.82 -8.99 2.19
C LEU A 9 -8.78 -9.55 3.25
N ALA A 10 -10.00 -9.00 3.36
CA ALA A 10 -11.02 -9.50 4.29
C ALA A 10 -11.33 -10.98 4.04
N ARG A 11 -11.45 -11.40 2.78
CA ARG A 11 -11.63 -12.82 2.43
C ARG A 11 -10.44 -13.68 2.80
N LEU A 12 -9.21 -13.20 2.58
CA LEU A 12 -7.99 -13.93 2.96
C LEU A 12 -7.85 -14.08 4.48
N MET A 13 -8.40 -13.13 5.23
CA MET A 13 -8.45 -13.17 6.70
C MET A 13 -9.74 -13.77 7.26
N ASP A 14 -10.68 -14.18 6.38
CA ASP A 14 -12.03 -14.63 6.74
C ASP A 14 -12.77 -13.65 7.66
N VAL A 15 -12.68 -12.34 7.33
CA VAL A 15 -13.39 -11.27 8.00
C VAL A 15 -14.75 -11.08 7.34
N PRO A 16 -15.86 -10.93 8.10
CA PRO A 16 -17.19 -10.70 7.54
C PRO A 16 -17.28 -9.45 6.67
N ASP A 17 -18.05 -9.53 5.58
CA ASP A 17 -18.28 -8.40 4.66
C ASP A 17 -18.89 -7.17 5.37
N THR A 18 -19.62 -7.38 6.46
CA THR A 18 -20.20 -6.32 7.31
C THR A 18 -19.13 -5.42 7.93
N ASP A 19 -17.93 -5.93 8.15
CA ASP A 19 -16.87 -5.26 8.89
C ASP A 19 -15.89 -4.52 7.97
N ILE A 20 -16.03 -4.68 6.65
CA ILE A 20 -15.14 -4.04 5.66
C ILE A 20 -15.09 -2.53 5.82
N GLY A 21 -16.25 -1.88 6.07
CA GLY A 21 -16.30 -0.44 6.32
C GLY A 21 -15.44 -0.01 7.50
N GLN A 22 -15.40 -0.83 8.56
CA GLN A 22 -14.59 -0.57 9.75
C GLN A 22 -13.09 -0.75 9.45
N LEU A 23 -12.71 -1.77 8.67
CA LEU A 23 -11.31 -1.96 8.26
C LEU A 23 -10.79 -0.75 7.45
N ILE A 24 -11.62 -0.23 6.53
CA ILE A 24 -11.30 0.98 5.75
C ILE A 24 -11.13 2.19 6.69
N ALA A 25 -12.06 2.37 7.64
CA ALA A 25 -12.00 3.47 8.58
C ALA A 25 -10.73 3.46 9.42
N TRP A 26 -10.33 2.30 9.93
CA TRP A 26 -9.07 2.15 10.69
C TRP A 26 -7.83 2.44 9.83
N GLY A 27 -7.79 1.93 8.59
CA GLY A 27 -6.72 2.22 7.65
C GLY A 27 -6.55 3.71 7.41
N ASN A 28 -7.65 4.39 7.08
CA ASN A 28 -7.67 5.85 6.86
C ASN A 28 -7.18 6.63 8.09
N ARG A 29 -7.65 6.29 9.32
CA ARG A 29 -7.26 6.95 10.56
C ARG A 29 -5.77 6.76 10.90
N MET A 30 -5.21 5.59 10.59
CA MET A 30 -3.80 5.30 10.82
C MET A 30 -2.89 5.95 9.77
N VAL A 31 -3.16 5.72 8.50
CA VAL A 31 -2.33 6.24 7.39
C VAL A 31 -2.48 7.74 7.22
N GLY A 32 -3.69 8.26 7.48
CA GLY A 32 -4.01 9.68 7.43
C GLY A 32 -3.73 10.43 8.73
N ASN A 33 -2.82 9.97 9.57
CA ASN A 33 -2.51 10.56 10.89
C ASN A 33 -1.99 12.01 10.87
N THR A 34 -1.67 12.55 9.69
CA THR A 34 -1.33 13.96 9.47
C THR A 34 -2.41 14.73 8.72
N ASP A 35 -3.48 14.06 8.26
CA ASP A 35 -4.60 14.67 7.53
C ASP A 35 -5.75 14.98 8.49
N PRO A 36 -6.19 16.26 8.61
CA PRO A 36 -7.26 16.64 9.53
C PRO A 36 -8.60 15.97 9.28
N GLU A 37 -8.83 15.45 8.06
CA GLU A 37 -10.06 14.74 7.71
C GLU A 37 -10.11 13.32 8.29
N HIS A 38 -8.95 12.70 8.49
CA HIS A 38 -8.85 11.30 8.87
C HIS A 38 -8.31 11.05 10.27
N ALA A 39 -7.40 11.92 10.75
CA ALA A 39 -6.73 11.72 12.01
C ALA A 39 -7.67 11.92 13.22
N ASP A 40 -7.70 10.97 14.14
CA ASP A 40 -8.30 11.20 15.47
C ASP A 40 -7.53 12.25 16.26
N VAL A 41 -6.21 12.19 16.14
CA VAL A 41 -5.25 13.12 16.71
C VAL A 41 -4.15 13.36 15.69
N LEU A 42 -3.94 14.61 15.30
CA LEU A 42 -2.91 14.95 14.34
C LEU A 42 -1.52 14.61 14.89
N LEU A 43 -0.71 13.94 14.07
CA LEU A 43 0.64 13.49 14.43
C LEU A 43 1.54 14.63 14.91
N ASP A 44 1.38 15.82 14.33
CA ASP A 44 2.14 17.05 14.64
C ASP A 44 1.56 17.86 15.82
N SER A 45 0.47 17.40 16.43
CA SER A 45 -0.10 18.00 17.63
C SER A 45 0.57 17.49 18.91
N PRO A 46 0.65 18.33 19.99
CA PRO A 46 1.16 17.88 21.29
C PRO A 46 0.40 16.70 21.88
N GLU A 47 -0.88 16.56 21.54
CA GLU A 47 -1.74 15.47 22.03
C GLU A 47 -1.30 14.11 21.51
N SER A 48 -0.62 14.05 20.35
CA SER A 48 -0.12 12.81 19.76
C SER A 48 0.92 12.12 20.63
N GLU A 49 1.57 12.84 21.55
CA GLU A 49 2.58 12.29 22.46
C GLU A 49 2.00 11.20 23.39
N LYS A 50 0.71 11.27 23.73
CA LYS A 50 0.00 10.24 24.51
C LYS A 50 0.04 8.87 23.80
N TYR A 51 0.12 8.89 22.47
CA TYR A 51 0.03 7.72 21.60
C TYR A 51 1.38 7.34 20.97
N ARG A 52 2.50 7.94 21.44
CA ARG A 52 3.83 7.75 20.83
C ARG A 52 4.28 6.29 20.72
N MET A 53 3.76 5.43 21.59
CA MET A 53 4.08 4.00 21.59
C MET A 53 3.16 3.17 20.70
N LEU A 54 2.09 3.75 20.18
CA LEU A 54 1.18 3.08 19.27
C LEU A 54 1.67 3.20 17.82
N PRO A 55 1.38 2.20 16.97
CA PRO A 55 1.58 2.32 15.52
C PRO A 55 0.92 3.59 14.97
N PHE A 56 1.61 4.29 14.10
CA PHE A 56 1.16 5.56 13.52
C PHE A 56 0.81 6.67 14.54
N ARG A 57 1.11 6.49 15.81
CA ARG A 57 0.60 7.33 16.93
C ARG A 57 -0.92 7.51 16.87
N SER A 58 -1.64 6.49 16.43
CA SER A 58 -3.09 6.53 16.26
C SER A 58 -3.79 5.66 17.30
N PRO A 59 -4.81 6.18 18.00
CA PRO A 59 -5.65 5.38 18.89
C PRO A 59 -6.41 4.28 18.16
N ALA A 60 -6.63 4.39 16.84
CA ALA A 60 -7.24 3.35 16.01
C ALA A 60 -6.49 2.00 16.11
N ALA A 61 -5.19 2.02 16.40
CA ALA A 61 -4.42 0.79 16.59
C ALA A 61 -4.96 -0.08 17.73
N LEU A 62 -5.48 0.53 18.80
CA LEU A 62 -6.09 -0.20 19.92
C LEU A 62 -7.40 -0.88 19.51
N GLU A 63 -8.19 -0.26 18.67
CA GLU A 63 -9.43 -0.83 18.14
C GLU A 63 -9.13 -2.02 17.22
N VAL A 64 -8.12 -1.89 16.35
CA VAL A 64 -7.64 -2.97 15.48
C VAL A 64 -7.18 -4.17 16.29
N TRP A 65 -6.41 -3.94 17.36
CA TRP A 65 -5.94 -5.02 18.24
C TRP A 65 -7.08 -5.70 18.96
N ALA A 66 -8.03 -4.94 19.52
CA ALA A 66 -9.20 -5.51 20.19
C ALA A 66 -10.04 -6.39 19.23
N TYR A 67 -10.24 -5.91 17.99
CA TYR A 67 -10.94 -6.69 16.97
C TYR A 67 -10.16 -7.96 16.58
N GLY A 68 -8.85 -7.85 16.42
CA GLY A 68 -7.97 -9.01 16.17
C GLY A 68 -8.04 -10.04 17.29
N ASP A 69 -8.07 -9.61 18.56
CA ASP A 69 -8.21 -10.49 19.71
C ASP A 69 -9.55 -11.26 19.71
N GLU A 70 -10.64 -10.61 19.32
CA GLU A 70 -11.93 -11.29 19.20
C GLU A 70 -11.92 -12.35 18.07
N LEU A 71 -11.35 -12.04 16.92
CA LEU A 71 -11.17 -13.02 15.85
C LEU A 71 -10.29 -14.20 16.29
N ALA A 72 -9.18 -13.89 16.98
CA ALA A 72 -8.27 -14.91 17.49
C ALA A 72 -8.96 -15.85 18.47
N LYS A 73 -9.74 -15.32 19.43
CA LYS A 73 -10.51 -16.14 20.38
C LYS A 73 -11.50 -17.09 19.70
N GLN A 74 -12.18 -16.61 18.66
CA GLN A 74 -13.16 -17.40 17.91
C GLN A 74 -12.53 -18.55 17.13
N ARG A 75 -11.23 -18.44 16.77
CA ARG A 75 -10.54 -19.36 15.85
C ARG A 75 -9.46 -20.20 16.50
N LEU A 76 -9.12 -19.90 17.75
CA LEU A 76 -8.09 -20.65 18.51
C LEU A 76 -8.48 -22.13 18.62
N GLY A 77 -7.58 -23.01 18.22
CA GLY A 77 -7.79 -24.48 18.22
C GLY A 77 -8.67 -24.97 17.06
N GLY A 78 -9.08 -24.08 16.14
CA GLY A 78 -9.85 -24.44 14.95
C GLY A 78 -8.97 -24.94 13.79
N ASN A 79 -9.65 -25.39 12.72
CA ASN A 79 -9.01 -25.92 11.50
C ASN A 79 -9.09 -24.92 10.32
N GLY A 80 -9.31 -23.63 10.56
CA GLY A 80 -9.37 -22.60 9.53
C GLY A 80 -8.06 -22.49 8.76
N THR A 81 -8.14 -22.18 7.48
CA THR A 81 -6.98 -22.01 6.58
C THR A 81 -6.74 -20.55 6.21
N ASP A 82 -7.57 -19.65 6.73
CA ASP A 82 -7.39 -18.22 6.57
C ASP A 82 -6.12 -17.71 7.30
N ILE A 83 -5.69 -16.51 6.97
CA ILE A 83 -4.44 -15.95 7.51
C ILE A 83 -4.51 -15.82 9.04
N VAL A 84 -5.64 -15.39 9.61
CA VAL A 84 -5.77 -15.23 11.06
C VAL A 84 -5.68 -16.59 11.76
N SER A 85 -6.43 -17.58 11.29
CA SER A 85 -6.38 -18.96 11.81
C SER A 85 -4.96 -19.54 11.72
N THR A 86 -4.27 -19.28 10.62
CA THR A 86 -2.88 -19.71 10.41
C THR A 86 -1.94 -19.06 11.44
N LEU A 87 -2.03 -17.76 11.65
CA LEU A 87 -1.17 -17.02 12.58
C LEU A 87 -1.31 -17.47 14.03
N ILE A 88 -2.53 -17.86 14.45
CA ILE A 88 -2.80 -18.21 15.85
C ILE A 88 -2.66 -19.71 16.17
N ASN A 89 -2.83 -20.60 15.17
CA ASN A 89 -2.84 -22.04 15.38
C ASN A 89 -1.58 -22.74 14.88
N GLN A 90 -0.79 -22.12 14.00
CA GLN A 90 0.43 -22.72 13.48
C GLN A 90 1.66 -22.21 14.22
N THR A 91 2.55 -23.14 14.52
CA THR A 91 3.85 -22.82 15.09
C THR A 91 4.80 -22.43 13.94
N PRO A 92 5.46 -21.26 14.02
CA PRO A 92 6.49 -20.87 13.06
C PRO A 92 7.63 -21.88 12.97
N VAL A 93 8.44 -21.77 11.92
CA VAL A 93 9.55 -22.69 11.64
C VAL A 93 10.59 -22.74 12.78
N ASP A 94 10.73 -21.65 13.54
CA ASP A 94 11.60 -21.57 14.72
C ASP A 94 11.03 -22.30 15.97
N GLY A 95 9.83 -22.85 15.86
CA GLY A 95 9.19 -23.64 16.91
C GLY A 95 8.55 -22.84 18.03
N LEU A 96 8.50 -21.52 17.93
CA LEU A 96 7.87 -20.66 18.94
C LEU A 96 6.52 -20.16 18.46
N PRO A 97 5.42 -20.30 19.24
CA PRO A 97 4.14 -19.68 18.93
C PRO A 97 4.27 -18.15 18.86
N LEU A 98 3.48 -17.51 18.00
CA LEU A 98 3.42 -16.06 17.99
C LEU A 98 2.93 -15.54 19.34
N SER A 99 3.64 -14.55 19.88
CA SER A 99 3.14 -13.79 21.03
C SER A 99 1.92 -12.96 20.64
N THR A 100 1.07 -12.58 21.61
CA THR A 100 -0.03 -11.64 21.38
C THR A 100 0.46 -10.35 20.72
N ARG A 101 1.64 -9.85 21.11
CA ARG A 101 2.25 -8.66 20.53
C ARG A 101 2.58 -8.85 19.04
N ASP A 102 3.13 -10.01 18.69
CA ASP A 102 3.48 -10.31 17.30
C ASP A 102 2.22 -10.48 16.46
N PHE A 103 1.20 -11.18 16.98
CA PHE A 103 -0.10 -11.28 16.32
C PHE A 103 -0.72 -9.90 16.07
N HIS A 104 -0.75 -9.02 17.06
CA HIS A 104 -1.22 -7.64 16.92
C HIS A 104 -0.46 -6.88 15.84
N ALA A 105 0.87 -7.03 15.78
CA ALA A 105 1.71 -6.38 14.77
C ALA A 105 1.39 -6.91 13.36
N TYR A 106 1.26 -8.22 13.18
CA TYR A 106 0.90 -8.82 11.90
C TYR A 106 -0.50 -8.43 11.45
N PHE A 107 -1.48 -8.52 12.35
CA PHE A 107 -2.87 -8.21 12.03
C PHE A 107 -3.05 -6.75 11.58
N LEU A 108 -2.48 -5.82 12.35
CA LEU A 108 -2.49 -4.40 12.00
C LEU A 108 -1.74 -4.14 10.69
N LEU A 109 -0.58 -4.77 10.49
CA LEU A 109 0.20 -4.63 9.27
C LEU A 109 -0.59 -5.06 8.04
N LEU A 110 -1.31 -6.17 8.10
CA LEU A 110 -2.12 -6.66 6.98
C LEU A 110 -3.21 -5.66 6.62
N ILE A 111 -3.96 -5.13 7.60
CA ILE A 111 -5.03 -4.16 7.36
C ILE A 111 -4.50 -2.89 6.69
N VAL A 112 -3.37 -2.35 7.17
CA VAL A 112 -2.83 -1.09 6.66
C VAL A 112 -2.13 -1.28 5.31
N ALA A 113 -1.20 -2.24 5.24
CA ALA A 113 -0.34 -2.38 4.07
C ALA A 113 -1.08 -2.98 2.87
N GLY A 114 -2.01 -3.90 3.10
CA GLY A 114 -2.71 -4.62 2.04
C GLY A 114 -3.83 -3.81 1.36
N ASN A 115 -4.33 -2.75 2.01
CA ASN A 115 -5.41 -1.94 1.46
C ASN A 115 -4.91 -0.65 0.81
N GLU A 116 -4.28 0.22 1.61
CA GLU A 116 -4.01 1.60 1.22
C GLU A 116 -3.07 1.72 0.02
N THR A 117 -2.03 0.90 -0.03
CA THR A 117 -1.02 0.97 -1.08
C THR A 117 -1.58 0.56 -2.44
N THR A 118 -2.33 -0.54 -2.51
CA THR A 118 -2.94 -1.02 -3.76
C THR A 118 -4.05 -0.08 -4.23
N ARG A 119 -4.92 0.38 -3.31
CA ARG A 119 -5.95 1.37 -3.61
C ARG A 119 -5.38 2.62 -4.26
N HIS A 120 -4.33 3.18 -3.66
CA HIS A 120 -3.70 4.39 -4.18
C HIS A 120 -2.95 4.13 -5.48
N THR A 121 -2.33 2.96 -5.65
CA THR A 121 -1.72 2.58 -6.93
C THR A 121 -2.75 2.57 -8.05
N ILE A 122 -3.89 1.91 -7.87
CA ILE A 122 -4.98 1.86 -8.87
C ILE A 122 -5.47 3.28 -9.21
N THR A 123 -5.68 4.12 -8.18
CA THR A 123 -6.18 5.48 -8.39
C THR A 123 -5.17 6.35 -9.14
N HIS A 124 -3.89 6.30 -8.75
CA HIS A 124 -2.82 7.01 -9.46
C HIS A 124 -2.65 6.52 -10.88
N SER A 125 -2.70 5.21 -11.10
CA SER A 125 -2.57 4.62 -12.42
C SER A 125 -3.65 5.12 -13.38
N MET A 126 -4.90 5.15 -12.91
CA MET A 126 -5.99 5.73 -13.72
C MET A 126 -5.77 7.23 -13.97
N ASN A 127 -5.31 7.98 -12.97
CA ASN A 127 -4.99 9.39 -13.14
C ASN A 127 -3.88 9.61 -14.19
N TYR A 128 -2.83 8.80 -14.16
CA TYR A 128 -1.77 8.85 -15.17
C TYR A 128 -2.26 8.44 -16.57
N LEU A 129 -3.11 7.41 -16.68
CA LEU A 129 -3.68 6.99 -17.97
C LEU A 129 -4.59 8.06 -18.58
N ILE A 130 -5.31 8.83 -17.77
CA ILE A 130 -6.09 9.98 -18.26
C ILE A 130 -5.16 11.07 -18.83
N ASP A 131 -4.00 11.29 -18.23
CA ASP A 131 -3.00 12.25 -18.71
C ASP A 131 -2.19 11.73 -19.93
N ASN A 132 -2.20 10.42 -20.16
CA ASN A 132 -1.50 9.75 -21.25
C ASN A 132 -2.47 8.86 -22.05
N PRO A 133 -3.39 9.46 -22.83
CA PRO A 133 -4.46 8.73 -23.51
C PRO A 133 -3.94 7.75 -24.58
N ASP A 134 -2.76 7.99 -25.14
CA ASP A 134 -2.06 7.08 -26.03
C ASP A 134 -1.67 5.76 -25.31
N GLN A 135 -1.25 5.84 -24.04
CA GLN A 135 -0.90 4.70 -23.22
C GLN A 135 -2.17 3.91 -22.80
N MET A 136 -3.26 4.62 -22.52
CA MET A 136 -4.55 3.98 -22.26
C MET A 136 -5.06 3.24 -23.49
N ALA A 137 -5.04 3.88 -24.66
CA ALA A 137 -5.46 3.27 -25.93
C ALA A 137 -4.61 2.01 -26.23
N LEU A 138 -3.30 2.10 -26.04
CA LEU A 138 -2.41 0.98 -26.25
C LEU A 138 -2.75 -0.23 -25.37
N LEU A 139 -3.09 -0.03 -24.09
CA LEU A 139 -3.53 -1.11 -23.20
C LEU A 139 -4.90 -1.67 -23.57
N GLN A 140 -5.78 -0.84 -24.16
CA GLN A 140 -7.10 -1.29 -24.65
C GLN A 140 -6.99 -2.11 -25.94
N GLU A 141 -6.07 -1.74 -26.83
CA GLU A 141 -5.81 -2.42 -28.10
C GLU A 141 -4.99 -3.70 -27.91
N ARG A 142 -4.10 -3.71 -26.92
CA ARG A 142 -3.15 -4.78 -26.66
C ARG A 142 -3.20 -5.20 -25.19
N PRO A 143 -4.24 -5.93 -24.75
CA PRO A 143 -4.42 -6.34 -23.35
C PRO A 143 -3.27 -7.16 -22.78
N GLU A 144 -2.50 -7.86 -23.62
CA GLU A 144 -1.32 -8.60 -23.19
C GLU A 144 -0.21 -7.70 -22.60
N LEU A 145 -0.26 -6.40 -22.87
CA LEU A 145 0.67 -5.44 -22.28
C LEU A 145 0.30 -5.04 -20.84
N ILE A 146 -0.88 -5.38 -20.35
CA ILE A 146 -1.30 -4.99 -18.98
C ILE A 146 -0.33 -5.54 -17.95
N GLU A 147 0.23 -6.71 -18.14
CA GLU A 147 1.22 -7.31 -17.24
C GLU A 147 2.48 -6.41 -17.07
N TRP A 148 3.02 -5.89 -18.19
CA TRP A 148 4.13 -4.93 -18.17
C TRP A 148 3.68 -3.55 -17.69
N GLY A 149 2.48 -3.14 -18.11
CA GLY A 149 1.86 -1.89 -17.70
C GLY A 149 1.67 -1.78 -16.19
N VAL A 150 1.42 -2.89 -15.49
CA VAL A 150 1.32 -2.93 -14.01
C VAL A 150 2.63 -2.52 -13.36
N GLU A 151 3.79 -2.95 -13.86
CA GLU A 151 5.08 -2.53 -13.31
C GLU A 151 5.30 -1.01 -13.50
N GLU A 152 4.91 -0.46 -14.64
CA GLU A 152 4.98 0.98 -14.87
C GLU A 152 4.00 1.76 -13.99
N MET A 153 2.78 1.26 -13.80
CA MET A 153 1.80 1.82 -12.89
C MET A 153 2.33 1.87 -11.45
N LEU A 154 2.96 0.80 -10.99
CA LEU A 154 3.61 0.70 -9.68
C LEU A 154 4.76 1.70 -9.55
N ARG A 155 5.60 1.81 -10.57
CA ARG A 155 6.71 2.77 -10.61
C ARG A 155 6.21 4.20 -10.50
N MET A 156 5.25 4.57 -11.35
CA MET A 156 4.71 5.92 -11.40
C MET A 156 3.89 6.29 -10.17
N ALA A 157 3.12 5.37 -9.62
CA ALA A 157 2.31 5.62 -8.42
C ALA A 157 3.17 5.82 -7.17
N SER A 158 4.21 5.00 -6.98
CA SER A 158 5.06 5.05 -5.77
C SER A 158 4.22 5.27 -4.50
N PRO A 159 3.32 4.33 -4.13
CA PRO A 159 2.30 4.55 -3.09
C PRO A 159 2.90 4.78 -1.70
N VAL A 160 4.09 4.28 -1.44
CA VAL A 160 4.90 4.61 -0.27
C VAL A 160 6.06 5.47 -0.72
N TYR A 161 6.20 6.66 -0.12
CA TYR A 161 7.27 7.59 -0.48
C TYR A 161 8.64 7.11 -0.03
N HIS A 162 8.75 6.61 1.20
CA HIS A 162 10.03 6.28 1.80
C HIS A 162 9.93 5.28 2.94
N PHE A 163 11.06 4.64 3.25
CA PHE A 163 11.29 3.99 4.53
C PHE A 163 12.56 4.50 5.19
N ARG A 164 12.59 4.44 6.52
CA ARG A 164 13.75 4.81 7.33
C ARG A 164 14.46 3.58 7.88
N ARG A 165 15.77 3.66 7.93
CA ARG A 165 16.64 2.72 8.67
C ARG A 165 17.45 3.49 9.70
N THR A 166 17.94 2.78 10.71
CA THR A 166 18.91 3.30 11.67
C THR A 166 20.20 2.53 11.46
N ALA A 167 21.30 3.23 11.27
CA ALA A 167 22.60 2.60 11.13
C ALA A 167 22.99 1.87 12.42
N THR A 168 23.39 0.61 12.32
CA THR A 168 23.80 -0.23 13.44
C THR A 168 25.31 -0.21 13.68
N LYS A 169 26.04 0.44 12.81
CA LYS A 169 27.50 0.68 12.87
C LYS A 169 27.86 1.80 11.92
N ASP A 170 29.06 2.38 12.11
CA ASP A 170 29.64 3.31 11.14
C ASP A 170 29.74 2.67 9.75
N THR A 171 29.34 3.39 8.73
CA THR A 171 29.37 2.96 7.33
C THR A 171 29.49 4.15 6.38
N GLU A 172 29.49 3.90 5.09
CA GLU A 172 29.53 4.90 4.04
C GLU A 172 28.56 4.55 2.91
N ILE A 173 27.92 5.55 2.33
CA ILE A 173 27.12 5.42 1.09
C ILE A 173 27.57 6.52 0.13
N ASN A 174 28.09 6.15 -1.02
CA ASN A 174 28.56 7.07 -2.07
C ASN A 174 29.50 8.18 -1.53
N GLY A 175 30.47 7.82 -0.70
CA GLY A 175 31.42 8.76 -0.10
C GLY A 175 30.89 9.56 1.09
N GLN A 176 29.61 9.45 1.42
CA GLN A 176 29.01 10.08 2.59
C GLN A 176 29.14 9.19 3.82
N ALA A 177 29.89 9.66 4.81
CA ALA A 177 30.02 8.96 6.10
C ALA A 177 28.70 8.95 6.86
N ILE A 178 28.34 7.79 7.40
CA ILE A 178 27.14 7.55 8.21
C ILE A 178 27.61 6.94 9.54
N LYS A 179 27.19 7.55 10.64
CA LYS A 179 27.54 7.10 11.98
C LYS A 179 26.51 6.11 12.53
N GLU A 180 26.96 5.28 13.47
CA GLU A 180 26.04 4.44 14.25
C GLU A 180 24.96 5.31 14.90
N GLY A 181 23.69 4.88 14.79
CA GLY A 181 22.53 5.63 15.27
C GLY A 181 21.94 6.63 14.26
N ASP A 182 22.63 6.96 13.18
CA ASP A 182 22.11 7.86 12.16
C ASP A 182 20.86 7.30 11.49
N LYS A 183 19.97 8.23 11.09
CA LYS A 183 18.73 7.91 10.37
C LYS A 183 18.97 8.04 8.88
N VAL A 184 18.85 6.90 8.18
CA VAL A 184 18.96 6.83 6.72
C VAL A 184 17.57 6.65 6.14
N VAL A 185 17.16 7.56 5.26
CA VAL A 185 15.85 7.52 4.59
C VAL A 185 16.04 7.17 3.11
N THR A 186 15.40 6.08 2.70
CA THR A 186 15.37 5.66 1.29
C THR A 186 14.09 6.17 0.65
N TRP A 187 14.19 7.10 -0.30
CA TRP A 187 13.06 7.67 -1.02
C TRP A 187 12.73 6.82 -2.25
N PHE A 188 11.72 5.98 -2.17
CA PHE A 188 11.27 5.13 -3.28
C PHE A 188 10.78 5.95 -4.47
N ALA A 189 10.06 7.03 -4.20
CA ALA A 189 9.58 7.91 -5.26
C ALA A 189 10.71 8.55 -6.07
N ALA A 190 11.85 8.85 -5.44
CA ALA A 190 13.04 9.34 -6.11
C ALA A 190 13.74 8.22 -6.90
N GLY A 191 13.96 7.05 -6.28
CA GLY A 191 14.56 5.90 -6.96
C GLY A 191 13.75 5.43 -8.17
N ASN A 192 12.42 5.52 -8.10
CA ASN A 192 11.53 5.20 -9.22
C ASN A 192 11.57 6.23 -10.37
N ARG A 193 12.27 7.34 -10.18
CA ARG A 193 12.46 8.41 -11.17
C ARG A 193 13.91 8.78 -11.37
N ASP A 194 14.81 7.88 -11.00
CA ASP A 194 16.23 8.08 -11.18
C ASP A 194 16.59 8.01 -12.67
N PRO A 195 17.15 9.08 -13.26
CA PRO A 195 17.52 9.10 -14.68
C PRO A 195 18.72 8.21 -15.00
N GLU A 196 19.49 7.77 -13.99
CA GLU A 196 20.55 6.78 -14.20
C GLU A 196 20.01 5.37 -14.42
N VAL A 197 18.74 5.11 -14.00
CA VAL A 197 18.06 3.81 -14.13
C VAL A 197 16.98 3.86 -15.20
N PHE A 198 16.24 4.96 -15.30
CA PHE A 198 15.08 5.08 -16.17
C PHE A 198 15.28 6.18 -17.23
N VAL A 199 15.25 5.80 -18.49
CA VAL A 199 15.15 6.78 -19.59
C VAL A 199 13.79 7.46 -19.51
N ASP A 200 13.77 8.80 -19.63
CA ASP A 200 12.55 9.61 -19.50
C ASP A 200 11.72 9.24 -18.24
N PRO A 201 12.29 9.37 -17.03
CA PRO A 201 11.71 8.80 -15.81
C PRO A 201 10.34 9.36 -15.42
N TYR A 202 9.97 10.52 -15.93
CA TYR A 202 8.68 11.19 -15.68
C TYR A 202 7.61 10.85 -16.73
N ARG A 203 8.00 10.24 -17.86
CA ARG A 203 7.06 9.77 -18.88
C ARG A 203 6.51 8.40 -18.48
N MET A 204 5.19 8.25 -18.54
CA MET A 204 4.54 6.95 -18.46
C MET A 204 4.76 6.15 -19.74
N ASP A 205 5.25 4.94 -19.63
CA ASP A 205 5.47 4.02 -20.75
C ASP A 205 5.09 2.60 -20.35
N VAL A 206 3.89 2.17 -20.73
CA VAL A 206 3.34 0.85 -20.37
C VAL A 206 4.08 -0.32 -21.04
N THR A 207 5.03 -0.02 -21.93
CA THR A 207 5.90 -1.03 -22.57
C THR A 207 7.28 -1.10 -21.95
N ARG A 208 7.56 -0.30 -20.92
CA ARG A 208 8.88 -0.23 -20.28
C ARG A 208 9.35 -1.60 -19.77
N ASN A 209 10.41 -2.10 -20.35
CA ASN A 209 11.04 -3.37 -19.98
C ASN A 209 12.56 -3.31 -20.27
N PRO A 210 13.45 -3.54 -19.28
CA PRO A 210 13.12 -3.85 -17.89
C PRO A 210 12.55 -2.66 -17.13
N ASN A 211 11.79 -2.94 -16.05
CA ASN A 211 11.24 -1.94 -15.14
C ASN A 211 11.74 -2.21 -13.71
N GLU A 212 12.91 -1.70 -13.39
CA GLU A 212 13.66 -1.96 -12.16
C GLU A 212 13.19 -1.09 -10.98
N HIS A 213 11.87 -0.91 -10.82
CA HIS A 213 11.31 -0.03 -9.81
C HIS A 213 11.52 -0.53 -8.38
N MET A 214 11.52 0.41 -7.43
CA MET A 214 11.75 0.20 -6.00
C MET A 214 10.46 0.12 -5.16
N THR A 215 9.29 0.09 -5.80
CA THR A 215 7.97 0.23 -5.11
C THR A 215 7.74 -0.82 -4.02
N PHE A 216 8.24 -2.03 -4.20
CA PHE A 216 8.15 -3.11 -3.21
C PHE A 216 9.39 -3.27 -2.33
N GLY A 217 10.33 -2.33 -2.40
CA GLY A 217 11.68 -2.53 -1.90
C GLY A 217 12.47 -3.45 -2.83
N ARG A 218 13.78 -3.52 -2.64
CA ARG A 218 14.64 -4.38 -3.49
C ARG A 218 15.66 -5.09 -2.63
N GLY A 219 15.58 -6.43 -2.66
CA GLY A 219 16.48 -7.28 -1.89
C GLY A 219 16.26 -7.20 -0.37
N GLY A 220 16.72 -8.21 0.33
CA GLY A 220 16.69 -8.28 1.78
C GLY A 220 15.34 -8.69 2.40
N PRO A 221 15.31 -8.82 3.72
CA PRO A 221 14.18 -9.43 4.46
C PRO A 221 12.92 -8.56 4.51
N HIS A 222 13.03 -7.27 4.15
CA HIS A 222 11.90 -6.34 4.14
C HIS A 222 11.27 -6.13 2.76
N MET A 223 11.58 -6.97 1.77
CA MET A 223 10.85 -6.97 0.51
C MET A 223 9.36 -7.19 0.78
N CYS A 224 8.50 -6.46 0.07
CA CYS A 224 7.05 -6.50 0.28
C CYS A 224 6.51 -7.94 0.19
N LEU A 225 5.89 -8.42 1.27
CA LEU A 225 5.27 -9.75 1.34
C LEU A 225 4.12 -9.88 0.34
N GLY A 226 3.30 -8.82 0.21
CA GLY A 226 2.13 -8.78 -0.66
C GLY A 226 2.40 -8.42 -2.12
N ASN A 227 3.66 -8.39 -2.56
CA ASN A 227 4.00 -7.90 -3.90
C ASN A 227 3.31 -8.67 -5.05
N SER A 228 3.15 -9.98 -4.92
CA SER A 228 2.47 -10.81 -5.93
C SER A 228 0.97 -10.56 -5.93
N LEU A 229 0.35 -10.43 -4.75
CA LEU A 229 -1.06 -10.13 -4.61
C LEU A 229 -1.39 -8.75 -5.18
N ALA A 230 -0.61 -7.73 -4.85
CA ALA A 230 -0.81 -6.38 -5.36
C ALA A 230 -0.73 -6.31 -6.89
N ARG A 231 0.24 -6.99 -7.51
CA ARG A 231 0.33 -7.10 -8.97
C ARG A 231 -0.91 -7.74 -9.57
N LEU A 232 -1.35 -8.84 -8.99
CA LEU A 232 -2.54 -9.56 -9.44
C LEU A 232 -3.80 -8.70 -9.34
N GLU A 233 -3.99 -8.02 -8.22
CA GLU A 233 -5.13 -7.13 -8.01
C GLU A 233 -5.14 -5.97 -9.01
N ILE A 234 -4.01 -5.31 -9.22
CA ILE A 234 -3.90 -4.22 -10.18
C ILE A 234 -4.15 -4.73 -11.60
N LYS A 235 -3.55 -5.86 -11.97
CA LYS A 235 -3.72 -6.50 -13.27
C LYS A 235 -5.19 -6.78 -13.55
N ILE A 236 -5.87 -7.53 -12.68
CA ILE A 236 -7.28 -7.88 -12.83
C ILE A 236 -8.15 -6.61 -12.90
N MET A 237 -7.88 -5.62 -12.07
CA MET A 237 -8.63 -4.36 -12.09
C MET A 237 -8.57 -3.69 -13.47
N PHE A 238 -7.42 -3.62 -14.10
CA PHE A 238 -7.26 -2.97 -15.40
C PHE A 238 -7.71 -3.86 -16.56
N GLU A 239 -7.54 -5.18 -16.48
CA GLU A 239 -8.10 -6.14 -17.44
C GLU A 239 -9.63 -6.06 -17.52
N GLU A 240 -10.28 -5.89 -16.37
CA GLU A 240 -11.74 -5.77 -16.30
C GLU A 240 -12.27 -4.38 -16.62
N LEU A 241 -11.53 -3.34 -16.25
CA LEU A 241 -12.00 -1.96 -16.35
C LEU A 241 -11.79 -1.36 -17.74
N LEU A 242 -10.59 -1.52 -18.33
CA LEU A 242 -10.23 -0.85 -19.58
C LEU A 242 -11.14 -1.24 -20.77
N PRO A 243 -11.52 -2.52 -20.97
CA PRO A 243 -12.43 -2.88 -22.06
C PRO A 243 -13.82 -2.26 -21.96
N ARG A 244 -14.25 -1.91 -20.74
CA ARG A 244 -15.59 -1.35 -20.47
C ARG A 244 -15.66 0.16 -20.64
N ILE A 245 -14.52 0.85 -20.69
CA ILE A 245 -14.44 2.30 -20.79
C ILE A 245 -14.33 2.70 -22.25
N SER A 246 -15.30 3.53 -22.73
CA SER A 246 -15.21 4.23 -24.01
C SER A 246 -14.43 5.53 -23.86
N SER A 247 -14.72 6.30 -22.80
CA SER A 247 -13.98 7.50 -22.45
C SER A 247 -13.99 7.76 -20.96
N ILE A 248 -12.96 8.42 -20.47
CA ILE A 248 -12.84 8.86 -19.08
C ILE A 248 -12.14 10.21 -19.03
N LYS A 249 -12.63 11.10 -18.19
CA LYS A 249 -12.01 12.44 -17.98
C LYS A 249 -12.17 12.86 -16.52
N ARG A 250 -11.24 13.68 -16.04
CA ARG A 250 -11.41 14.37 -14.76
C ARG A 250 -12.48 15.45 -14.88
N VAL A 251 -13.34 15.54 -13.87
CA VAL A 251 -14.40 16.57 -13.77
C VAL A 251 -14.26 17.43 -12.52
N GLY A 252 -13.15 17.31 -11.80
CA GLY A 252 -12.82 18.10 -10.63
C GLY A 252 -11.35 17.94 -10.24
N GLU A 253 -10.96 18.63 -9.17
CA GLU A 253 -9.61 18.55 -8.64
C GLU A 253 -9.35 17.22 -7.96
N VAL A 254 -8.11 16.75 -8.06
CA VAL A 254 -7.63 15.55 -7.34
C VAL A 254 -7.26 15.96 -5.92
N GLU A 255 -8.06 15.57 -4.93
CA GLU A 255 -7.76 15.84 -3.53
C GLU A 255 -6.76 14.81 -2.99
N ARG A 256 -5.59 15.29 -2.59
CA ARG A 256 -4.53 14.45 -2.06
C ARG A 256 -4.64 14.27 -0.55
N LEU A 257 -4.22 13.10 -0.09
CA LEU A 257 -3.98 12.85 1.34
C LEU A 257 -2.81 13.72 1.83
N ARG A 258 -3.01 14.42 2.93
CA ARG A 258 -1.90 15.11 3.61
C ARG A 258 -1.04 14.07 4.33
N SER A 259 0.00 13.59 3.68
CA SER A 259 0.91 12.60 4.23
C SER A 259 2.31 12.76 3.64
N ASN A 260 3.33 12.59 4.46
CA ASN A 260 4.71 12.49 4.00
C ASN A 260 5.14 11.02 3.78
N PHE A 261 4.29 10.06 4.13
CA PHE A 261 4.59 8.63 4.07
C PHE A 261 3.88 7.94 2.91
N VAL A 262 2.56 8.19 2.75
CA VAL A 262 1.75 7.57 1.69
C VAL A 262 1.38 8.60 0.63
N ASN A 263 1.60 8.25 -0.63
CA ASN A 263 1.15 9.01 -1.80
C ASN A 263 -0.35 8.73 -2.03
N GLY A 264 -1.19 9.32 -1.17
CA GLY A 264 -2.61 9.05 -1.17
C GLY A 264 -3.43 10.04 -2.00
N ILE A 265 -4.55 9.55 -2.55
CA ILE A 265 -5.62 10.35 -3.16
C ILE A 265 -6.89 10.08 -2.36
N LYS A 266 -7.50 11.13 -1.79
CA LYS A 266 -8.76 11.05 -1.07
C LYS A 266 -9.95 11.04 -2.02
N ARG A 267 -9.95 11.96 -2.97
CA ARG A 267 -11.03 12.14 -3.96
C ARG A 267 -10.47 12.31 -5.37
N PHE A 268 -11.09 11.64 -6.31
CA PHE A 268 -10.72 11.66 -7.72
C PHE A 268 -11.99 11.66 -8.56
N PRO A 269 -12.62 12.84 -8.75
CA PRO A 269 -13.84 12.95 -9.52
C PRO A 269 -13.59 12.72 -11.01
N VAL A 270 -14.28 11.73 -11.58
CA VAL A 270 -14.19 11.39 -12.99
C VAL A 270 -15.58 11.22 -13.61
N GLU A 271 -15.71 11.56 -14.86
CA GLU A 271 -16.84 11.20 -15.72
C GLU A 271 -16.40 10.05 -16.62
N VAL A 272 -17.16 8.97 -16.61
CA VAL A 272 -16.86 7.75 -17.36
C VAL A 272 -18.01 7.47 -18.32
N THR A 273 -17.68 7.24 -19.59
CA THR A 273 -18.62 6.69 -20.60
C THR A 273 -18.26 5.22 -20.79
N LEU A 274 -19.22 4.35 -20.59
CA LEU A 274 -19.07 2.92 -20.83
C LEU A 274 -19.32 2.57 -22.30
N ARG A 275 -18.74 1.46 -22.73
CA ARG A 275 -19.00 0.86 -24.05
C ARG A 275 -20.29 0.07 -24.04
#